data_a7ff5afbf0538f9928d90ba312bc9199
#
_entry.id   a7ff5afbf0538f9928d90ba312bc9199
#
_cell.length_a   1.000
_cell.length_b   1.000
_cell.length_c   1.000
_cell.angle_alpha   90.00
_cell.angle_beta   90.00
_cell.angle_gamma   90.00
#
_symmetry.space_group_name_H-M   'P 1'
#
loop_
_entity.id
_entity.type
_entity.pdbx_description
1 polymer ?
#
loop_
_entity_poly.entity_id
_entity_poly.type
_entity_poly.pdbx_seq_one_letter_code
_entity_poly.pdbx_strand_id
1 'polypeptide(L)'
;MRKLSIVLLLISISFMTMKANNLSEHKSKYLVLKRWDYPQRALGPIPIEATQDENSIEVRFLEDIDDQVTFQVKDQLGNIIFQDVILTPNEQKTYKINLEDYQIGHYELLYIEEDMTFIGEFDIE
;
A
#
# COMPACT_ATOMS: atom_id res chain seq x y z
N MET A 1 -48.83 -10.09 -10.68
CA MET A 1 -47.77 -9.19 -11.15
C MET A 1 -47.26 -8.25 -10.08
N ARG A 2 -48.13 -7.63 -9.29
CA ARG A 2 -47.67 -6.72 -8.24
C ARG A 2 -46.84 -7.41 -7.18
N LYS A 3 -47.15 -8.65 -6.84
CA LYS A 3 -46.38 -9.42 -5.84
C LYS A 3 -44.98 -9.72 -6.27
N LEU A 4 -44.77 -9.94 -7.56
CA LEU A 4 -43.42 -10.20 -8.11
C LEU A 4 -42.53 -8.96 -8.00
N SER A 5 -43.09 -7.78 -8.25
CA SER A 5 -42.36 -6.53 -8.16
C SER A 5 -41.88 -6.26 -6.73
N ILE A 6 -42.73 -6.55 -5.74
CA ILE A 6 -42.37 -6.36 -4.34
C ILE A 6 -41.25 -7.30 -3.91
N VAL A 7 -41.31 -8.55 -4.35
CA VAL A 7 -40.26 -9.54 -4.02
C VAL A 7 -38.93 -9.12 -4.62
N LEU A 8 -38.93 -8.65 -5.85
CA LEU A 8 -37.71 -8.17 -6.51
C LEU A 8 -37.11 -6.98 -5.76
N LEU A 9 -37.94 -6.09 -5.29
CA LEU A 9 -37.49 -4.93 -4.52
C LEU A 9 -36.81 -5.35 -3.22
N LEU A 10 -37.38 -6.31 -2.50
CA LEU A 10 -36.82 -6.82 -1.27
C LEU A 10 -35.46 -7.48 -1.49
N ILE A 11 -35.32 -8.23 -2.56
CA ILE A 11 -34.04 -8.87 -2.94
C ILE A 11 -32.98 -7.80 -3.19
N SER A 12 -33.35 -6.73 -3.90
CA SER A 12 -32.42 -5.64 -4.18
C SER A 12 -31.89 -4.97 -2.91
N ILE A 13 -32.77 -4.76 -1.93
CA ILE A 13 -32.40 -4.17 -0.64
C ILE A 13 -31.43 -5.08 0.10
N SER A 14 -31.66 -6.38 0.06
CA SER A 14 -30.77 -7.35 0.70
C SER A 14 -29.36 -7.31 0.13
N PHE A 15 -29.24 -7.20 -1.19
CA PHE A 15 -27.93 -7.09 -1.84
C PHE A 15 -27.19 -5.82 -1.42
N MET A 16 -27.88 -4.71 -1.33
CA MET A 16 -27.27 -3.45 -0.89
C MET A 16 -26.76 -3.55 0.54
N THR A 17 -27.47 -4.20 1.41
CA THR A 17 -27.06 -4.41 2.79
C THR A 17 -25.80 -5.24 2.88
N MET A 18 -25.70 -6.29 2.07
CA MET A 18 -24.51 -7.14 2.03
C MET A 18 -23.28 -6.37 1.56
N LYS A 19 -23.42 -5.53 0.56
CA LYS A 19 -22.31 -4.70 0.08
C LYS A 19 -21.82 -3.74 1.16
N ALA A 20 -22.72 -3.14 1.90
CA ALA A 20 -22.36 -2.22 2.97
C ALA A 20 -21.58 -2.94 4.07
N ASN A 21 -21.96 -4.16 4.42
CA ASN A 21 -21.25 -4.95 5.41
C ASN A 21 -19.85 -5.31 4.94
N ASN A 22 -19.69 -5.64 3.66
CA ASN A 22 -18.38 -5.96 3.11
C ASN A 22 -17.45 -4.75 3.11
N LEU A 23 -17.99 -3.56 2.86
CA LEU A 23 -17.20 -2.34 2.87
C LEU A 23 -16.71 -1.96 4.26
N SER A 24 -17.38 -2.39 5.30
CA SER A 24 -16.95 -2.09 6.67
C SER A 24 -15.82 -2.97 7.17
N GLU A 25 -15.43 -3.96 6.40
CA GLU A 25 -14.37 -4.89 6.77
C GLU A 25 -13.03 -4.57 6.10
N HIS A 26 -12.76 -3.31 5.87
CA HIS A 26 -11.47 -2.88 5.32
C HIS A 26 -10.33 -3.26 6.25
N LYS A 27 -9.43 -4.08 5.76
CA LYS A 27 -8.25 -4.46 6.50
C LYS A 27 -7.01 -3.93 5.82
N SER A 28 -6.28 -3.09 6.54
CA SER A 28 -4.95 -2.68 6.12
C SER A 28 -3.98 -3.78 6.46
N LYS A 29 -3.01 -4.00 5.60
CA LYS A 29 -1.95 -4.97 5.82
C LYS A 29 -0.62 -4.24 5.96
N TYR A 30 0.16 -4.63 6.96
CA TYR A 30 1.52 -4.14 7.07
C TYR A 30 2.41 -4.85 6.06
N LEU A 31 3.25 -4.08 5.38
CA LEU A 31 4.29 -4.65 4.54
C LEU A 31 5.48 -5.03 5.40
N VAL A 32 6.01 -6.21 5.18
CA VAL A 32 7.25 -6.65 5.83
C VAL A 32 8.41 -6.08 5.03
N LEU A 33 9.15 -5.15 5.63
CA LEU A 33 10.26 -4.50 4.97
C LEU A 33 11.55 -5.20 5.32
N LYS A 34 12.37 -5.45 4.30
CA LYS A 34 13.67 -6.10 4.47
C LYS A 34 14.75 -5.21 3.88
N ARG A 35 15.90 -5.17 4.52
CA ARG A 35 17.03 -4.42 4.01
C ARG A 35 17.69 -5.19 2.88
N TRP A 36 17.80 -4.55 1.75
CA TRP A 36 18.30 -5.19 0.53
C TRP A 36 19.79 -5.47 0.56
N ASP A 37 20.58 -4.48 0.99
CA ASP A 37 22.03 -4.49 0.91
C ASP A 37 22.71 -5.31 2.03
N TYR A 38 22.01 -5.59 3.12
CA TYR A 38 22.54 -6.39 4.23
C TYR A 38 21.50 -7.40 4.68
N PRO A 39 21.34 -8.51 3.95
CA PRO A 39 20.30 -9.47 4.29
C PRO A 39 20.53 -10.20 5.62
N GLN A 40 21.74 -10.12 6.16
CA GLN A 40 22.08 -10.88 7.37
C GLN A 40 21.94 -10.12 8.65
N ARG A 41 21.77 -8.80 8.61
CA ARG A 41 21.69 -8.00 9.82
C ARG A 41 20.71 -6.87 9.67
N ALA A 42 19.65 -6.94 10.42
CA ALA A 42 18.86 -5.76 10.67
C ALA A 42 19.64 -4.90 11.65
N LEU A 43 20.48 -4.02 11.15
CA LEU A 43 21.23 -3.08 11.97
C LEU A 43 20.36 -1.85 12.18
N GLY A 44 19.75 -1.78 13.34
CA GLY A 44 18.94 -0.65 13.72
C GLY A 44 17.48 -0.77 13.25
N PRO A 45 16.65 0.14 13.69
CA PRO A 45 15.22 0.12 13.36
C PRO A 45 15.00 0.51 11.90
N ILE A 46 13.95 -0.06 11.34
CA ILE A 46 13.49 0.35 10.01
C ILE A 46 12.86 1.73 10.16
N PRO A 47 13.26 2.72 9.31
CA PRO A 47 12.83 4.11 9.52
C PRO A 47 11.39 4.41 9.10
N ILE A 48 10.74 3.48 8.43
CA ILE A 48 9.37 3.65 7.97
C ILE A 48 8.50 2.46 8.32
N GLU A 49 7.21 2.70 8.30
CA GLU A 49 6.19 1.67 8.40
C GLU A 49 5.26 1.84 7.21
N ALA A 50 5.02 0.78 6.46
CA ALA A 50 4.16 0.82 5.28
C ALA A 50 2.96 -0.09 5.49
N THR A 51 1.77 0.43 5.18
CA THR A 51 0.54 -0.34 5.22
C THR A 51 -0.15 -0.28 3.88
N GLN A 52 -0.71 -1.37 3.46
CA GLN A 52 -1.47 -1.47 2.23
C GLN A 52 -2.95 -1.51 2.54
N ASP A 53 -3.70 -0.61 1.94
CA ASP A 53 -5.14 -0.58 1.89
C ASP A 53 -5.59 -1.09 0.54
N GLU A 54 -6.87 -1.02 0.29
CA GLU A 54 -7.47 -1.46 -0.96
C GLU A 54 -6.92 -0.69 -2.18
N ASN A 55 -6.74 0.61 -2.03
CA ASN A 55 -6.40 1.50 -3.14
C ASN A 55 -5.08 2.24 -2.97
N SER A 56 -4.36 1.99 -1.91
CA SER A 56 -3.16 2.78 -1.64
C SER A 56 -2.19 2.07 -0.70
N ILE A 57 -0.95 2.52 -0.74
CA ILE A 57 0.03 2.22 0.30
C ILE A 57 0.28 3.51 1.06
N GLU A 58 0.15 3.45 2.37
CA GLU A 58 0.48 4.57 3.24
C GLU A 58 1.78 4.28 3.95
N VAL A 59 2.72 5.21 3.81
CA VAL A 59 4.03 5.13 4.45
C VAL A 59 4.07 6.15 5.57
N ARG A 60 4.48 5.71 6.75
CA ARG A 60 4.67 6.59 7.90
C ARG A 60 6.14 6.62 8.27
N PHE A 61 6.69 7.81 8.39
CA PHE A 61 8.06 8.00 8.82
C PHE A 61 8.13 7.88 10.35
N LEU A 62 8.95 6.95 10.83
CA LEU A 62 9.05 6.65 12.26
C LEU A 62 10.14 7.43 12.96
N GLU A 63 11.05 8.02 12.18
CA GLU A 63 12.15 8.82 12.73
C GLU A 63 12.42 10.01 11.81
N ASP A 64 13.20 10.96 12.32
CA ASP A 64 13.61 12.12 11.53
C ASP A 64 14.64 11.71 10.49
N ILE A 65 14.38 12.06 9.24
CA ILE A 65 15.23 11.71 8.12
C ILE A 65 15.73 13.01 7.48
N ASP A 66 17.03 13.21 7.53
CA ASP A 66 17.66 14.45 7.03
C ASP A 66 17.99 14.39 5.54
N ASP A 67 18.09 13.19 5.00
CA ASP A 67 18.46 12.99 3.60
C ASP A 67 17.24 12.83 2.72
N GLN A 68 17.43 13.01 1.42
CA GLN A 68 16.34 12.74 0.49
C GLN A 68 16.03 11.26 0.45
N VAL A 69 14.77 10.95 0.18
CA VAL A 69 14.27 9.58 0.11
C VAL A 69 13.65 9.37 -1.26
N THR A 70 13.93 8.23 -1.86
CA THR A 70 13.28 7.82 -3.12
C THR A 70 12.37 6.64 -2.85
N PHE A 71 11.13 6.73 -3.30
CA PHE A 71 10.22 5.61 -3.34
C PHE A 71 10.11 5.10 -4.76
N GLN A 72 10.14 3.78 -4.91
CA GLN A 72 9.92 3.12 -6.19
C GLN A 72 8.94 1.99 -6.00
N VAL A 73 8.16 1.71 -7.04
CA VAL A 73 7.38 0.48 -7.12
C VAL A 73 7.81 -0.26 -8.37
N LYS A 74 8.15 -1.52 -8.20
CA LYS A 74 8.50 -2.41 -9.30
C LYS A 74 7.42 -3.46 -9.48
N ASP A 75 7.16 -3.81 -10.74
CA ASP A 75 6.25 -4.92 -11.06
C ASP A 75 7.00 -6.25 -10.95
N GLN A 76 6.28 -7.34 -11.20
CA GLN A 76 6.86 -8.68 -11.08
C GLN A 76 7.94 -8.98 -12.13
N LEU A 77 8.02 -8.18 -13.18
CA LEU A 77 9.07 -8.28 -14.20
C LEU A 77 10.30 -7.44 -13.86
N GLY A 78 10.26 -6.70 -12.76
CA GLY A 78 11.35 -5.85 -12.35
C GLY A 78 11.34 -4.45 -12.93
N ASN A 79 10.28 -4.08 -13.63
CA ASN A 79 10.15 -2.74 -14.21
C ASN A 79 9.74 -1.73 -13.14
N ILE A 80 10.39 -0.58 -13.13
CA ILE A 80 10.00 0.52 -12.26
C ILE A 80 8.77 1.19 -12.86
N ILE A 81 7.63 1.07 -12.20
CA ILE A 81 6.37 1.64 -12.68
C ILE A 81 5.98 2.91 -11.92
N PHE A 82 6.65 3.21 -10.84
CA PHE A 82 6.44 4.42 -10.05
C PHE A 82 7.76 4.83 -9.41
N GLN A 83 8.03 6.12 -9.40
CA GLN A 83 9.19 6.67 -8.70
C GLN A 83 8.89 8.09 -8.26
N ASP A 84 9.24 8.39 -7.03
CA ASP A 84 9.09 9.74 -6.47
C ASP A 84 10.23 10.01 -5.50
N VAL A 85 10.76 11.23 -5.56
CA VAL A 85 11.84 11.66 -4.69
C VAL A 85 11.31 12.71 -3.72
N ILE A 86 11.49 12.46 -2.43
CA ILE A 86 11.10 13.39 -1.38
C ILE A 86 12.36 14.07 -0.85
N LEU A 87 12.47 15.37 -1.06
CA LEU A 87 13.67 16.12 -0.69
C LEU A 87 13.68 16.48 0.80
N THR A 88 12.52 16.65 1.39
CA THR A 88 12.38 17.05 2.79
C THR A 88 11.41 16.15 3.53
N PRO A 89 11.81 14.88 3.80
CA PRO A 89 10.88 13.94 4.44
C PRO A 89 10.46 14.33 5.85
N ASN A 90 11.26 15.14 6.55
CA ASN A 90 10.90 15.59 7.90
C ASN A 90 9.68 16.51 7.94
N GLU A 91 9.33 17.14 6.82
CA GLU A 91 8.15 17.98 6.73
C GLU A 91 6.88 17.17 6.52
N GLN A 92 7.02 15.91 6.15
CA GLN A 92 5.91 15.00 5.93
C GLN A 92 6.00 13.85 6.91
N LYS A 93 4.95 13.63 7.68
CA LYS A 93 4.90 12.48 8.58
C LYS A 93 4.39 11.23 7.88
N THR A 94 3.61 11.41 6.84
CA THR A 94 3.03 10.32 6.07
C THR A 94 3.19 10.60 4.59
N TYR A 95 3.25 9.52 3.82
CA TYR A 95 3.35 9.56 2.38
C TYR A 95 2.43 8.49 1.81
N LYS A 96 1.71 8.81 0.75
CA LYS A 96 0.70 7.90 0.22
C LYS A 96 0.94 7.64 -1.26
N ILE A 97 0.91 6.37 -1.64
CA ILE A 97 1.03 5.93 -3.03
C ILE A 97 -0.33 5.39 -3.47
N ASN A 98 -0.88 5.97 -4.52
CA ASN A 98 -2.16 5.56 -5.08
C ASN A 98 -1.96 4.34 -5.97
N LEU A 99 -2.75 3.27 -5.74
CA LEU A 99 -2.65 2.02 -6.48
C LEU A 99 -3.81 1.80 -7.44
N GLU A 100 -4.69 2.78 -7.61
CA GLU A 100 -5.92 2.59 -8.40
C GLU A 100 -5.66 2.19 -9.85
N ASP A 101 -4.60 2.68 -10.44
CA ASP A 101 -4.28 2.41 -11.84
C ASP A 101 -3.42 1.15 -12.04
N TYR A 102 -3.09 0.47 -10.96
CA TYR A 102 -2.25 -0.72 -11.03
C TYR A 102 -3.09 -1.96 -11.32
N GLN A 103 -2.55 -2.82 -12.15
CA GLN A 103 -3.20 -4.09 -12.49
C GLN A 103 -2.99 -5.10 -11.37
N ILE A 104 -3.85 -6.12 -11.35
CA ILE A 104 -3.70 -7.25 -10.45
C ILE A 104 -2.32 -7.88 -10.67
N GLY A 105 -1.60 -8.15 -9.59
CA GLY A 105 -0.29 -8.75 -9.69
C GLY A 105 0.54 -8.56 -8.45
N HIS A 106 1.79 -8.99 -8.55
CA HIS A 106 2.78 -8.91 -7.47
C HIS A 106 3.71 -7.73 -7.71
N TYR A 107 3.99 -6.98 -6.66
CA TYR A 107 4.80 -5.77 -6.73
C TYR A 107 5.77 -5.69 -5.57
N GLU A 108 6.76 -4.82 -5.73
CA GLU A 108 7.72 -4.50 -4.67
C GLU A 108 7.75 -3.00 -4.45
N LEU A 109 7.68 -2.61 -3.18
CA LEU A 109 7.90 -1.23 -2.77
C LEU A 109 9.34 -1.09 -2.31
N LEU A 110 10.06 -0.11 -2.87
CA LEU A 110 11.43 0.19 -2.48
C LEU A 110 11.49 1.54 -1.80
N TYR A 111 12.19 1.58 -0.69
CA TYR A 111 12.53 2.80 0.03
C TYR A 111 14.05 2.94 -0.04
N ILE A 112 14.51 4.03 -0.63
CA ILE A 112 15.93 4.25 -0.86
C ILE A 112 16.36 5.54 -0.19
N GLU A 113 17.28 5.41 0.76
CA GLU A 113 17.84 6.53 1.49
C GLU A 113 19.36 6.38 1.49
N GLU A 114 20.07 7.26 0.79
CA GLU A 114 21.52 7.16 0.58
C GLU A 114 21.93 5.78 0.09
N ASP A 115 22.68 5.03 0.90
CA ASP A 115 23.15 3.69 0.58
C ASP A 115 22.27 2.59 1.17
N MET A 116 21.15 2.96 1.78
CA MET A 116 20.20 2.01 2.38
C MET A 116 19.00 1.80 1.49
N THR A 117 18.65 0.55 1.25
CA THR A 117 17.43 0.21 0.51
C THR A 117 16.64 -0.82 1.28
N PHE A 118 15.35 -0.54 1.47
CA PHE A 118 14.41 -1.48 2.06
C PHE A 118 13.38 -1.87 1.02
N ILE A 119 13.01 -3.14 1.00
CA ILE A 119 12.05 -3.69 0.05
C ILE A 119 10.92 -4.36 0.80
N GLY A 120 9.68 -4.03 0.40
CA GLY A 120 8.48 -4.69 0.88
C GLY A 120 7.68 -5.22 -0.28
N GLU A 121 7.27 -6.47 -0.21
CA GLU A 121 6.46 -7.09 -1.25
C GLU A 121 4.99 -6.90 -0.96
N PHE A 122 4.19 -6.70 -2.00
CA PHE A 122 2.74 -6.60 -1.87
C PHE A 122 2.04 -7.10 -3.13
N ASP A 123 0.81 -7.51 -2.95
CA ASP A 123 -0.03 -8.00 -4.05
C ASP A 123 -1.24 -7.09 -4.22
N ILE A 124 -1.66 -6.93 -5.46
CA ILE A 124 -2.94 -6.29 -5.80
C ILE A 124 -3.87 -7.39 -6.32
N GLU A 125 -4.98 -7.58 -5.63
CA GLU A 125 -5.94 -8.63 -5.93
C GLU A 125 -7.24 -8.10 -6.55
#